data_e12058c8fc2056767ff47ded095b9c73
#
_entry.id   e12058c8fc2056767ff47ded095b9c73
#
_cell.length_a   1.000
_cell.length_b   1.000
_cell.length_c   1.000
_cell.angle_alpha   90.00
_cell.angle_beta   90.00
_cell.angle_gamma   90.00
#
_symmetry.space_group_name_H-M   'P 1'
#
loop_
_entity.id
_entity.type
_entity.pdbx_description
1 polymer ?
#
loop_
_entity_poly.entity_id
_entity_poly.type
_entity_poly.pdbx_seq_one_letter_code
_entity_poly.pdbx_strand_id
1 'polypeptide(L)'
;MKPCSRPPVPPRLLAAALAGLTALGGLAPASDALAQQGSRRAAAASAQKVTVNFVNAEIDAVARAMAAIVKRQIVVDPRVRGQMTLYSEQPLTEREAFLNFMSALRGLGFTVIEVSGLLKVVPEAEAKLQTGTVSVGQVVRSGDQILTQVFSLKHENVNNLVTVLRPLISPNNTINANPGNNTLIITDYADNLQRLARIIAAMDVSNATDLEVIPLQHALAADLA
;
A
#
# COMPACT_ATOMS: atom_id res chain seq x y z
N MET A 1 21.83 9.41 -47.46
CA MET A 1 23.18 9.10 -46.92
C MET A 1 23.84 10.40 -46.49
N LYS A 2 23.88 10.65 -45.19
CA LYS A 2 24.71 11.70 -44.56
C LYS A 2 25.18 11.12 -43.20
N PRO A 3 26.46 11.16 -42.88
CA PRO A 3 27.00 10.55 -41.66
C PRO A 3 26.87 11.51 -40.45
N CYS A 4 26.53 10.96 -39.33
CA CYS A 4 26.42 11.60 -38.04
C CYS A 4 27.83 11.82 -37.45
N SER A 5 28.23 13.07 -37.23
CA SER A 5 29.50 13.46 -36.62
C SER A 5 29.33 13.56 -35.10
N ARG A 6 30.19 12.85 -34.37
CA ARG A 6 30.37 12.95 -32.91
C ARG A 6 31.26 14.16 -32.58
N PRO A 7 31.00 14.89 -31.49
CA PRO A 7 31.91 15.94 -31.01
C PRO A 7 33.10 15.35 -30.21
N PRO A 8 34.25 16.05 -30.21
CA PRO A 8 35.49 15.54 -29.62
C PRO A 8 35.57 15.83 -28.11
N VAL A 9 36.24 14.90 -27.41
CA VAL A 9 36.59 14.95 -25.98
C VAL A 9 37.86 15.79 -25.81
N PRO A 10 37.95 16.74 -24.83
CA PRO A 10 39.17 17.51 -24.57
C PRO A 10 40.18 16.70 -23.72
N PRO A 11 41.50 16.95 -23.90
CA PRO A 11 42.57 16.23 -23.21
C PRO A 11 42.80 16.70 -21.78
N ARG A 12 43.09 15.73 -20.91
CA ARG A 12 43.57 15.95 -19.56
C ARG A 12 45.01 16.50 -19.58
N LEU A 13 45.20 17.68 -18.97
CA LEU A 13 46.48 18.18 -18.62
C LEU A 13 46.92 17.63 -17.26
N LEU A 14 48.01 16.86 -17.27
CA LEU A 14 48.83 16.55 -16.09
C LEU A 14 49.56 17.80 -15.65
N ALA A 15 49.45 18.18 -14.36
CA ALA A 15 50.42 19.03 -13.68
C ALA A 15 50.79 18.36 -12.36
N ALA A 16 52.02 17.90 -12.28
CA ALA A 16 52.67 17.43 -11.08
C ALA A 16 53.44 18.62 -10.45
N ALA A 17 53.34 18.83 -9.14
CA ALA A 17 54.31 19.53 -8.27
C ALA A 17 53.99 19.20 -6.81
N LEU A 18 54.76 18.42 -6.18
CA LEU A 18 55.77 18.56 -5.15
C LEU A 18 55.33 19.15 -3.79
N ALA A 19 55.39 18.26 -2.81
CA ALA A 19 56.00 18.38 -1.46
C ALA A 19 55.47 19.45 -0.51
N GLY A 20 54.99 18.98 0.63
CA GLY A 20 54.79 19.78 1.86
C GLY A 20 54.29 18.89 3.00
N LEU A 21 55.22 18.28 3.73
CA LEU A 21 55.04 17.49 4.93
C LEU A 21 54.72 18.44 6.10
N THR A 22 53.51 18.42 6.66
CA THR A 22 53.24 18.85 8.04
C THR A 22 52.14 17.97 8.62
N ALA A 23 52.57 17.05 9.47
CA ALA A 23 51.71 16.31 10.39
C ALA A 23 51.25 17.25 11.49
N LEU A 24 49.95 17.54 11.57
CA LEU A 24 49.30 17.96 12.81
C LEU A 24 47.97 17.27 12.91
N GLY A 25 47.85 16.38 13.91
CA GLY A 25 46.67 15.64 14.25
C GLY A 25 45.50 16.56 14.59
N GLY A 26 44.48 16.54 13.78
CA GLY A 26 43.20 17.12 14.10
C GLY A 26 42.25 15.97 14.43
N LEU A 27 42.11 15.64 15.72
CA LEU A 27 40.96 14.89 16.23
C LEU A 27 39.74 15.75 15.91
N ALA A 28 39.02 15.42 14.85
CA ALA A 28 37.69 15.96 14.61
C ALA A 28 36.71 15.33 15.64
N PRO A 29 35.95 16.14 16.37
CA PRO A 29 35.03 15.59 17.38
C PRO A 29 33.91 14.87 16.69
N ALA A 30 33.77 13.57 16.99
CA ALA A 30 32.68 12.71 16.59
C ALA A 30 31.32 13.09 17.23
N SER A 31 31.21 14.29 17.78
CA SER A 31 30.06 14.76 18.55
C SER A 31 28.89 15.26 17.68
N ASP A 32 29.14 15.69 16.44
CA ASP A 32 28.10 16.29 15.60
C ASP A 32 27.14 15.27 14.95
N ALA A 33 27.61 14.05 14.77
CA ALA A 33 26.76 12.99 14.16
C ALA A 33 25.67 12.50 15.12
N LEU A 34 25.92 12.50 16.42
CA LEU A 34 24.94 12.11 17.45
C LEU A 34 23.89 13.19 17.71
N ALA A 35 24.26 14.46 17.55
CA ALA A 35 23.34 15.59 17.71
C ALA A 35 22.29 15.65 16.57
N GLN A 36 22.67 15.29 15.34
CA GLN A 36 21.74 15.27 14.20
C GLN A 36 20.75 14.11 14.26
N GLN A 37 21.10 12.97 14.85
CA GLN A 37 20.16 11.86 15.06
C GLN A 37 19.14 12.18 16.16
N GLY A 38 19.52 12.91 17.19
CA GLY A 38 18.62 13.38 18.24
C GLY A 38 17.59 14.38 17.74
N SER A 39 17.97 15.30 16.86
CA SER A 39 17.05 16.29 16.29
C SER A 39 16.04 15.70 15.30
N ARG A 40 16.42 14.67 14.54
CA ARG A 40 15.49 13.93 13.66
C ARG A 40 14.47 13.09 14.43
N ARG A 41 14.83 12.51 15.57
CA ARG A 41 13.89 11.82 16.48
C ARG A 41 12.94 12.78 17.18
N ALA A 42 13.40 13.97 17.57
CA ALA A 42 12.57 14.99 18.18
C ALA A 42 11.57 15.61 17.18
N ALA A 43 11.94 15.78 15.91
CA ALA A 43 11.04 16.26 14.86
C ALA A 43 9.93 15.24 14.51
N ALA A 44 10.20 13.94 14.67
CA ALA A 44 9.16 12.89 14.52
C ALA A 44 8.18 12.83 15.72
N ALA A 45 8.57 13.39 16.88
CA ALA A 45 7.77 13.38 18.09
C ALA A 45 6.77 14.57 18.22
N SER A 46 6.81 15.54 17.30
CA SER A 46 5.90 16.70 17.30
C SER A 46 4.67 16.54 16.40
N ALA A 47 4.24 15.29 16.15
CA ALA A 47 2.93 15.06 15.55
C ALA A 47 1.86 15.67 16.49
N GLN A 48 1.18 16.69 16.00
CA GLN A 48 0.13 17.38 16.73
C GLN A 48 -0.92 16.35 17.18
N LYS A 49 -1.00 16.14 18.48
CA LYS A 49 -1.96 15.19 19.06
C LYS A 49 -3.29 15.90 19.27
N VAL A 50 -4.38 15.26 18.88
CA VAL A 50 -5.74 15.79 18.96
C VAL A 50 -6.58 14.81 19.77
N THR A 51 -7.38 15.34 20.70
CA THR A 51 -8.41 14.56 21.40
C THR A 51 -9.71 14.69 20.63
N VAL A 52 -10.31 13.56 20.28
CA VAL A 52 -11.56 13.51 19.52
C VAL A 52 -12.68 13.08 20.46
N ASN A 53 -13.75 13.88 20.56
CA ASN A 53 -14.92 13.57 21.38
C ASN A 53 -16.20 14.04 20.67
N PHE A 54 -16.81 13.14 19.91
CA PHE A 54 -18.08 13.33 19.25
C PHE A 54 -19.05 12.26 19.75
N VAL A 55 -20.13 12.66 20.39
CA VAL A 55 -21.19 11.76 20.89
C VAL A 55 -22.48 12.10 20.17
N ASN A 56 -23.06 11.12 19.46
CA ASN A 56 -24.29 11.28 18.67
C ASN A 56 -24.24 12.51 17.72
N ALA A 57 -23.07 12.78 17.14
CA ALA A 57 -22.88 13.89 16.22
C ALA A 57 -23.23 13.46 14.79
N GLU A 58 -23.79 14.39 14.01
CA GLU A 58 -24.07 14.14 12.59
C GLU A 58 -22.76 13.90 11.82
N ILE A 59 -22.79 12.94 10.88
CA ILE A 59 -21.62 12.56 10.07
C ILE A 59 -21.02 13.78 9.37
N ASP A 60 -21.83 14.70 8.86
CA ASP A 60 -21.39 15.92 8.20
C ASP A 60 -20.62 16.86 9.13
N ALA A 61 -21.07 17.01 10.38
CA ALA A 61 -20.39 17.82 11.39
C ALA A 61 -19.03 17.21 11.79
N VAL A 62 -18.99 15.87 11.96
CA VAL A 62 -17.76 15.14 12.26
C VAL A 62 -16.78 15.22 11.08
N ALA A 63 -17.27 15.06 9.84
CA ALA A 63 -16.46 15.16 8.64
C ALA A 63 -15.81 16.55 8.49
N ARG A 64 -16.53 17.62 8.78
CA ARG A 64 -15.98 19.00 8.80
C ARG A 64 -14.89 19.17 9.85
N ALA A 65 -15.09 18.64 11.05
CA ALA A 65 -14.07 18.68 12.10
C ALA A 65 -12.83 17.86 11.71
N MET A 66 -13.03 16.66 11.12
CA MET A 66 -11.94 15.83 10.64
C MET A 66 -11.18 16.48 9.49
N ALA A 67 -11.86 17.22 8.59
CA ALA A 67 -11.21 17.97 7.51
C ALA A 67 -10.21 19.01 8.07
N ALA A 68 -10.56 19.68 9.16
CA ALA A 68 -9.68 20.62 9.84
C ALA A 68 -8.47 19.92 10.51
N ILE A 69 -8.69 18.76 11.13
CA ILE A 69 -7.63 17.97 11.78
C ILE A 69 -6.62 17.44 10.74
N VAL A 70 -7.12 16.83 9.68
CA VAL A 70 -6.29 16.19 8.62
C VAL A 70 -5.75 17.23 7.62
N LYS A 71 -6.22 18.48 7.70
CA LYS A 71 -5.87 19.59 6.78
C LYS A 71 -6.13 19.23 5.30
N ARG A 72 -7.21 18.46 5.06
CA ARG A 72 -7.66 18.03 3.73
C ARG A 72 -9.14 18.29 3.58
N GLN A 73 -9.56 18.59 2.36
CA GLN A 73 -10.98 18.78 2.06
C GLN A 73 -11.71 17.44 2.12
N ILE A 74 -12.80 17.38 2.87
CA ILE A 74 -13.71 16.23 2.95
C ILE A 74 -15.08 16.71 2.45
N VAL A 75 -15.61 16.00 1.47
CA VAL A 75 -16.95 16.22 0.93
C VAL A 75 -17.83 15.04 1.32
N VAL A 76 -19.01 15.30 1.83
CA VAL A 76 -19.98 14.26 2.21
C VAL A 76 -21.05 14.17 1.13
N ASP A 77 -21.31 12.97 0.62
CA ASP A 77 -22.39 12.72 -0.35
C ASP A 77 -23.75 12.98 0.33
N PRO A 78 -24.72 13.65 -0.33
CA PRO A 78 -26.02 13.96 0.26
C PRO A 78 -26.83 12.75 0.76
N ARG A 79 -26.49 11.55 0.31
CA ARG A 79 -27.10 10.28 0.75
C ARG A 79 -26.52 9.75 2.05
N VAL A 80 -25.35 10.25 2.45
CA VAL A 80 -24.70 9.90 3.72
C VAL A 80 -25.41 10.68 4.83
N ARG A 81 -26.21 9.98 5.61
CA ARG A 81 -26.96 10.55 6.72
C ARG A 81 -26.86 9.62 7.92
N GLY A 82 -26.88 10.19 9.11
CA GLY A 82 -26.84 9.45 10.36
C GLY A 82 -26.00 10.14 11.41
N GLN A 83 -26.02 9.56 12.59
CA GLN A 83 -25.24 10.00 13.73
C GLN A 83 -24.15 8.99 14.03
N MET A 84 -23.00 9.49 14.46
CA MET A 84 -21.88 8.67 14.87
C MET A 84 -21.32 9.13 16.21
N THR A 85 -20.76 8.18 16.94
CA THR A 85 -19.99 8.43 18.15
C THR A 85 -18.55 8.09 17.88
N LEU A 86 -17.66 9.05 18.06
CA LEU A 86 -16.22 8.90 17.91
C LEU A 86 -15.57 9.58 19.11
N TYR A 87 -14.98 8.78 19.97
CA TYR A 87 -14.40 9.30 21.20
C TYR A 87 -13.04 8.64 21.46
N SER A 88 -12.10 9.42 21.97
CA SER A 88 -10.78 8.92 22.35
C SER A 88 -10.36 9.50 23.71
N GLU A 89 -10.02 8.62 24.63
CA GLU A 89 -9.49 9.00 25.95
C GLU A 89 -8.05 9.54 25.85
N GLN A 90 -7.29 9.02 24.89
CA GLN A 90 -5.90 9.42 24.68
C GLN A 90 -5.78 10.35 23.48
N PRO A 91 -4.85 11.32 23.54
CA PRO A 91 -4.56 12.17 22.39
C PRO A 91 -4.02 11.34 21.23
N LEU A 92 -4.71 11.39 20.09
CA LEU A 92 -4.38 10.69 18.85
C LEU A 92 -3.56 11.58 17.91
N THR A 93 -2.76 10.96 17.06
CA THR A 93 -2.18 11.64 15.90
C THR A 93 -3.26 11.93 14.86
N GLU A 94 -3.02 12.89 13.95
CA GLU A 94 -3.93 13.19 12.83
C GLU A 94 -4.30 11.93 12.04
N ARG A 95 -3.33 11.04 11.81
CA ARG A 95 -3.51 9.79 11.09
C ARG A 95 -4.39 8.78 11.86
N GLU A 96 -4.16 8.60 13.16
CA GLU A 96 -4.95 7.70 13.99
C GLU A 96 -6.39 8.19 14.13
N ALA A 97 -6.60 9.50 14.31
CA ALA A 97 -7.92 10.09 14.34
C ALA A 97 -8.68 9.84 13.03
N PHE A 98 -8.01 9.96 11.89
CA PHE A 98 -8.59 9.68 10.58
C PHE A 98 -8.91 8.20 10.37
N LEU A 99 -8.05 7.29 10.81
CA LEU A 99 -8.32 5.85 10.77
C LEU A 99 -9.54 5.48 11.62
N ASN A 100 -9.64 6.03 12.83
CA ASN A 100 -10.80 5.81 13.69
C ASN A 100 -12.09 6.35 13.06
N PHE A 101 -12.03 7.51 12.41
CA PHE A 101 -13.16 8.07 11.66
C PHE A 101 -13.60 7.16 10.53
N MET A 102 -12.66 6.63 9.72
CA MET A 102 -12.98 5.69 8.64
C MET A 102 -13.61 4.40 9.18
N SER A 103 -13.07 3.85 10.27
CA SER A 103 -13.63 2.65 10.91
C SER A 103 -15.04 2.88 11.44
N ALA A 104 -15.31 4.04 12.03
CA ALA A 104 -16.65 4.38 12.50
C ALA A 104 -17.65 4.56 11.34
N LEU A 105 -17.23 5.17 10.22
CA LEU A 105 -18.04 5.29 9.00
C LEU A 105 -18.36 3.91 8.41
N ARG A 106 -17.37 3.00 8.37
CA ARG A 106 -17.56 1.64 7.89
C ARG A 106 -18.61 0.88 8.70
N GLY A 107 -18.64 1.05 10.02
CA GLY A 107 -19.69 0.48 10.87
C GLY A 107 -21.11 0.95 10.53
N LEU A 108 -21.24 2.11 9.88
CA LEU A 108 -22.49 2.69 9.40
C LEU A 108 -22.79 2.39 7.91
N GLY A 109 -21.91 1.65 7.23
CA GLY A 109 -22.04 1.31 5.79
C GLY A 109 -21.55 2.42 4.85
N PHE A 110 -20.72 3.32 5.34
CA PHE A 110 -20.08 4.39 4.55
C PHE A 110 -18.56 4.19 4.47
N THR A 111 -17.95 4.77 3.47
CA THR A 111 -16.49 4.75 3.32
C THR A 111 -15.97 6.07 2.76
N VAL A 112 -14.66 6.27 2.90
CA VAL A 112 -13.96 7.44 2.36
C VAL A 112 -13.16 7.01 1.13
N ILE A 113 -13.39 7.69 0.02
CA ILE A 113 -12.61 7.53 -1.22
C ILE A 113 -11.81 8.79 -1.50
N GLU A 114 -10.67 8.64 -2.15
CA GLU A 114 -9.85 9.76 -2.60
C GLU A 114 -10.00 9.93 -4.12
N VAL A 115 -10.53 11.08 -4.52
CA VAL A 115 -10.72 11.43 -5.93
C VAL A 115 -10.04 12.77 -6.19
N SER A 116 -9.01 12.76 -7.05
CA SER A 116 -8.26 13.99 -7.42
C SER A 116 -7.75 14.81 -6.21
N GLY A 117 -7.30 14.12 -5.15
CA GLY A 117 -6.80 14.76 -3.93
C GLY A 117 -7.90 15.18 -2.93
N LEU A 118 -9.17 15.06 -3.29
CA LEU A 118 -10.32 15.33 -2.46
C LEU A 118 -10.78 14.03 -1.77
N LEU A 119 -11.06 14.09 -0.47
CA LEU A 119 -11.67 12.98 0.27
C LEU A 119 -13.19 13.08 0.15
N LYS A 120 -13.84 12.01 -0.29
CA LYS A 120 -15.30 11.96 -0.43
C LYS A 120 -15.86 10.83 0.43
N VAL A 121 -16.83 11.15 1.29
CA VAL A 121 -17.59 10.16 2.06
C VAL A 121 -18.77 9.71 1.21
N VAL A 122 -18.86 8.42 0.93
CA VAL A 122 -19.90 7.80 0.07
C VAL A 122 -20.43 6.51 0.68
N PRO A 123 -21.63 6.05 0.26
CA PRO A 123 -22.08 4.71 0.60
C PRO A 123 -21.12 3.64 0.09
N GLU A 124 -20.83 2.60 0.87
CA GLU A 124 -19.87 1.54 0.54
C GLU A 124 -20.20 0.86 -0.79
N ALA A 125 -21.49 0.62 -1.07
CA ALA A 125 -21.93 -0.01 -2.31
C ALA A 125 -21.52 0.76 -3.58
N GLU A 126 -21.34 2.08 -3.49
CA GLU A 126 -20.98 2.93 -4.60
C GLU A 126 -19.48 3.24 -4.69
N ALA A 127 -18.76 3.06 -3.61
CA ALA A 127 -17.32 3.37 -3.55
C ALA A 127 -16.53 2.62 -4.63
N LYS A 128 -16.91 1.38 -4.94
CA LYS A 128 -16.30 0.56 -6.00
C LYS A 128 -16.52 1.08 -7.41
N LEU A 129 -17.58 1.88 -7.64
CA LEU A 129 -17.93 2.46 -8.93
C LEU A 129 -17.22 3.81 -9.17
N GLN A 130 -16.81 4.46 -8.09
CA GLN A 130 -16.06 5.71 -8.17
C GLN A 130 -14.57 5.38 -8.28
N THR A 131 -13.87 6.10 -9.12
CA THR A 131 -12.45 5.91 -9.45
C THR A 131 -11.59 5.64 -8.23
N GLY A 132 -11.39 4.36 -7.91
CA GLY A 132 -10.45 3.93 -6.88
C GLY A 132 -9.03 3.88 -7.44
N THR A 133 -8.06 3.97 -6.56
CA THR A 133 -6.66 3.71 -6.93
C THR A 133 -6.54 2.24 -7.34
N VAL A 134 -6.12 1.99 -8.57
CA VAL A 134 -5.75 0.65 -9.04
C VAL A 134 -4.28 0.43 -8.74
N SER A 135 -3.97 -0.64 -8.02
CA SER A 135 -2.61 -1.04 -7.69
C SER A 135 -2.29 -2.38 -8.35
N VAL A 136 -1.06 -2.50 -8.86
CA VAL A 136 -0.52 -3.74 -9.42
C VAL A 136 0.69 -4.15 -8.57
N GLY A 137 0.75 -5.42 -8.16
CA GLY A 137 1.84 -5.92 -7.31
C GLY A 137 1.52 -5.83 -5.80
N GLN A 138 2.42 -5.27 -5.00
CA GLN A 138 2.23 -5.21 -3.54
C GLN A 138 1.22 -4.15 -3.11
N VAL A 139 0.35 -4.50 -2.14
CA VAL A 139 -0.57 -3.56 -1.50
C VAL A 139 0.21 -2.69 -0.52
N VAL A 140 0.52 -1.46 -0.92
CA VAL A 140 1.33 -0.53 -0.12
C VAL A 140 0.49 0.24 0.91
N ARG A 141 -0.81 0.38 0.68
CA ARG A 141 -1.73 1.12 1.56
C ARG A 141 -2.35 0.20 2.60
N SER A 142 -2.64 0.76 3.76
CA SER A 142 -3.33 0.11 4.88
C SER A 142 -4.51 0.97 5.35
N GLY A 143 -5.47 0.34 6.05
CA GLY A 143 -6.66 0.97 6.60
C GLY A 143 -7.93 0.67 5.80
N ASP A 144 -9.01 1.37 6.15
CA ASP A 144 -10.38 1.14 5.61
C ASP A 144 -10.66 1.91 4.30
N GLN A 145 -9.64 2.11 3.47
CA GLN A 145 -9.81 2.63 2.09
C GLN A 145 -10.11 1.50 1.13
N ILE A 146 -11.10 1.70 0.24
CA ILE A 146 -11.38 0.75 -0.84
C ILE A 146 -10.39 0.98 -1.98
N LEU A 147 -9.75 -0.10 -2.40
CA LEU A 147 -8.76 -0.15 -3.48
C LEU A 147 -9.08 -1.29 -4.43
N THR A 148 -8.66 -1.16 -5.67
CA THR A 148 -8.64 -2.27 -6.63
C THR A 148 -7.21 -2.77 -6.76
N GLN A 149 -7.02 -4.06 -6.53
CA GLN A 149 -5.73 -4.73 -6.61
C GLN A 149 -5.77 -5.80 -7.68
N VAL A 150 -4.71 -5.83 -8.50
CA VAL A 150 -4.50 -6.85 -9.54
C VAL A 150 -3.42 -7.81 -9.07
N PHE A 151 -3.77 -9.10 -8.99
CA PHE A 151 -2.86 -10.20 -8.65
C PHE A 151 -2.63 -11.06 -9.89
N SER A 152 -1.39 -11.29 -10.26
CA SER A 152 -1.01 -12.22 -11.33
C SER A 152 -0.53 -13.53 -10.69
N LEU A 153 -1.17 -14.63 -11.06
CA LEU A 153 -0.86 -15.97 -10.56
C LEU A 153 0.12 -16.68 -11.48
N LYS A 154 1.03 -17.47 -10.90
CA LYS A 154 2.06 -18.19 -11.64
C LYS A 154 1.78 -19.69 -11.75
N HIS A 155 1.25 -20.29 -10.69
CA HIS A 155 1.13 -21.73 -10.54
C HIS A 155 -0.33 -22.17 -10.40
N GLU A 156 -1.14 -21.47 -9.61
CA GLU A 156 -2.52 -21.84 -9.35
C GLU A 156 -3.48 -21.27 -10.40
N ASN A 157 -4.61 -21.95 -10.62
CA ASN A 157 -5.66 -21.48 -11.54
C ASN A 157 -6.52 -20.40 -10.86
N VAL A 158 -6.71 -19.28 -11.54
CA VAL A 158 -7.49 -18.15 -11.03
C VAL A 158 -8.93 -18.53 -10.65
N ASN A 159 -9.58 -19.44 -11.38
CA ASN A 159 -10.97 -19.85 -11.09
C ASN A 159 -11.09 -20.60 -9.76
N ASN A 160 -10.08 -21.42 -9.41
CA ASN A 160 -10.05 -22.12 -8.13
C ASN A 160 -9.95 -21.11 -6.97
N LEU A 161 -9.06 -20.12 -7.11
CA LEU A 161 -8.87 -19.10 -6.09
C LEU A 161 -10.10 -18.22 -5.88
N VAL A 162 -10.85 -17.89 -6.93
CA VAL A 162 -12.10 -17.12 -6.78
C VAL A 162 -13.06 -17.82 -5.83
N THR A 163 -13.23 -19.14 -5.97
CA THR A 163 -14.15 -19.92 -5.13
C THR A 163 -13.75 -19.89 -3.65
N VAL A 164 -12.44 -19.96 -3.37
CA VAL A 164 -11.88 -19.94 -2.01
C VAL A 164 -11.91 -18.52 -1.41
N LEU A 165 -11.62 -17.50 -2.21
CA LEU A 165 -11.48 -16.13 -1.72
C LEU A 165 -12.80 -15.38 -1.61
N ARG A 166 -13.83 -15.75 -2.40
CA ARG A 166 -15.13 -15.09 -2.41
C ARG A 166 -15.76 -14.90 -1.02
N PRO A 167 -15.79 -15.93 -0.14
CA PRO A 167 -16.33 -15.77 1.20
C PRO A 167 -15.55 -14.84 2.12
N LEU A 168 -14.30 -14.49 1.76
CA LEU A 168 -13.41 -13.64 2.54
C LEU A 168 -13.50 -12.16 2.14
N ILE A 169 -14.26 -11.84 1.11
CA ILE A 169 -14.43 -10.50 0.55
C ILE A 169 -15.74 -9.91 1.09
N SER A 170 -15.71 -8.63 1.42
CA SER A 170 -16.89 -7.91 1.90
C SER A 170 -18.06 -8.01 0.89
N PRO A 171 -19.32 -8.13 1.34
CA PRO A 171 -20.48 -8.34 0.45
C PRO A 171 -20.64 -7.27 -0.63
N ASN A 172 -20.27 -6.04 -0.33
CA ASN A 172 -20.37 -4.91 -1.26
C ASN A 172 -19.19 -4.82 -2.23
N ASN A 173 -18.16 -5.65 -2.05
CA ASN A 173 -16.92 -5.62 -2.81
C ASN A 173 -16.87 -6.75 -3.87
N THR A 174 -15.92 -6.71 -4.78
CA THR A 174 -15.91 -7.58 -5.95
C THR A 174 -14.60 -8.33 -6.12
N ILE A 175 -14.73 -9.56 -6.66
CA ILE A 175 -13.62 -10.37 -7.14
C ILE A 175 -13.95 -10.84 -8.55
N ASN A 176 -13.02 -10.64 -9.47
CA ASN A 176 -13.15 -11.05 -10.88
C ASN A 176 -11.91 -11.82 -11.31
N ALA A 177 -12.13 -12.94 -11.99
CA ALA A 177 -11.08 -13.72 -12.62
C ALA A 177 -10.92 -13.32 -14.09
N ASN A 178 -9.69 -13.24 -14.55
CA ASN A 178 -9.35 -13.20 -15.96
C ASN A 178 -8.51 -14.44 -16.32
N PRO A 179 -9.15 -15.52 -16.81
CA PRO A 179 -8.43 -16.76 -17.12
C PRO A 179 -7.42 -16.63 -18.25
N GLY A 180 -7.63 -15.65 -19.16
CA GLY A 180 -6.76 -15.48 -20.34
C GLY A 180 -5.29 -15.16 -20.00
N ASN A 181 -5.06 -14.43 -18.91
CA ASN A 181 -3.72 -14.11 -18.42
C ASN A 181 -3.50 -14.53 -16.97
N ASN A 182 -4.34 -15.43 -16.45
CA ASN A 182 -4.29 -15.96 -15.08
C ASN A 182 -4.21 -14.85 -14.01
N THR A 183 -5.05 -13.83 -14.15
CA THR A 183 -5.03 -12.63 -13.31
C THR A 183 -6.31 -12.52 -12.51
N LEU A 184 -6.17 -12.15 -11.24
CA LEU A 184 -7.26 -11.92 -10.31
C LEU A 184 -7.36 -10.43 -10.00
N ILE A 185 -8.56 -9.86 -10.15
CA ILE A 185 -8.85 -8.46 -9.86
C ILE A 185 -9.78 -8.42 -8.66
N ILE A 186 -9.31 -7.84 -7.55
CA ILE A 186 -10.07 -7.74 -6.31
C ILE A 186 -10.22 -6.25 -5.95
N THR A 187 -11.46 -5.83 -5.68
CA THR A 187 -11.76 -4.53 -5.11
C THR A 187 -12.26 -4.75 -3.70
N ASP A 188 -11.50 -4.29 -2.69
CA ASP A 188 -11.84 -4.44 -1.29
C ASP A 188 -11.06 -3.40 -0.44
N TYR A 189 -11.26 -3.43 0.87
CA TYR A 189 -10.50 -2.63 1.82
C TYR A 189 -9.00 -2.98 1.80
N ALA A 190 -8.15 -1.98 1.96
CA ALA A 190 -6.70 -2.14 1.88
C ALA A 190 -6.17 -3.20 2.86
N ASP A 191 -6.65 -3.22 4.10
CA ASP A 191 -6.23 -4.21 5.10
C ASP A 191 -6.67 -5.62 4.73
N ASN A 192 -7.89 -5.78 4.17
CA ASN A 192 -8.35 -7.07 3.69
C ASN A 192 -7.56 -7.53 2.46
N LEU A 193 -7.24 -6.62 1.54
CA LEU A 193 -6.38 -6.91 0.38
C LEU A 193 -4.99 -7.39 0.80
N GLN A 194 -4.40 -6.81 1.86
CA GLN A 194 -3.12 -7.31 2.40
C GLN A 194 -3.25 -8.72 2.98
N ARG A 195 -4.37 -9.03 3.65
CA ARG A 195 -4.66 -10.38 4.14
C ARG A 195 -4.83 -11.36 2.97
N LEU A 196 -5.63 -10.99 1.97
CA LEU A 196 -5.85 -11.79 0.76
C LEU A 196 -4.54 -12.02 -0.01
N ALA A 197 -3.69 -11.00 -0.13
CA ALA A 197 -2.38 -11.12 -0.77
C ALA A 197 -1.51 -12.21 -0.12
N ARG A 198 -1.52 -12.31 1.22
CA ARG A 198 -0.78 -13.36 1.95
C ARG A 198 -1.38 -14.75 1.69
N ILE A 199 -2.71 -14.86 1.63
CA ILE A 199 -3.38 -16.12 1.32
C ILE A 199 -3.08 -16.55 -0.11
N ILE A 200 -3.18 -15.64 -1.09
CA ILE A 200 -2.86 -15.89 -2.49
C ILE A 200 -1.42 -16.37 -2.63
N ALA A 201 -0.46 -15.69 -2.00
CA ALA A 201 0.95 -16.08 -2.05
C ALA A 201 1.21 -17.46 -1.44
N ALA A 202 0.45 -17.86 -0.43
CA ALA A 202 0.54 -19.18 0.19
C ALA A 202 -0.09 -20.29 -0.67
N MET A 203 -1.04 -19.96 -1.53
CA MET A 203 -1.73 -20.91 -2.42
C MET A 203 -1.07 -21.01 -3.81
N ASP A 204 -0.47 -19.91 -4.30
CA ASP A 204 0.19 -19.84 -5.61
C ASP A 204 1.62 -20.41 -5.54
N VAL A 205 1.71 -21.65 -5.07
CA VAL A 205 2.98 -22.40 -4.97
C VAL A 205 3.08 -23.42 -6.07
N SER A 206 4.30 -23.69 -6.52
CA SER A 206 4.57 -24.75 -7.50
C SER A 206 4.27 -26.11 -6.88
N ASN A 207 3.26 -26.80 -7.39
CA ASN A 207 3.04 -28.21 -7.12
C ASN A 207 3.90 -29.09 -8.05
N ALA A 208 5.12 -28.65 -8.36
CA ALA A 208 6.06 -29.46 -9.08
C ALA A 208 6.34 -30.72 -8.23
N THR A 209 5.64 -31.79 -8.53
CA THR A 209 6.12 -33.14 -8.18
C THR A 209 7.46 -33.28 -8.87
N ASP A 210 8.51 -33.45 -8.08
CA ASP A 210 9.82 -33.79 -8.61
C ASP A 210 9.66 -35.06 -9.44
N LEU A 211 9.57 -34.88 -10.78
CA LEU A 211 9.61 -35.99 -11.72
C LEU A 211 11.06 -36.47 -11.78
N GLU A 212 11.34 -37.54 -11.06
CA GLU A 212 12.61 -38.25 -11.22
C GLU A 212 12.60 -39.01 -12.54
N VAL A 213 13.36 -38.54 -13.49
CA VAL A 213 13.55 -39.23 -14.77
C VAL A 213 14.65 -40.26 -14.59
N ILE A 214 14.26 -41.53 -14.43
CA ILE A 214 15.21 -42.65 -14.36
C ILE A 214 15.43 -43.19 -15.78
N PRO A 215 16.62 -43.01 -16.39
CA PRO A 215 16.90 -43.55 -17.69
C PRO A 215 17.08 -45.07 -17.59
N LEU A 216 16.18 -45.83 -18.22
CA LEU A 216 16.26 -47.29 -18.28
C LEU A 216 17.23 -47.71 -19.38
N GLN A 217 18.24 -48.49 -19.03
CA GLN A 217 19.23 -48.99 -19.99
C GLN A 217 18.93 -50.41 -20.50
N HIS A 218 18.19 -51.24 -19.74
CA HIS A 218 17.98 -52.66 -20.02
C HIS A 218 16.59 -53.20 -19.71
N ALA A 219 15.62 -52.32 -19.41
CA ALA A 219 14.25 -52.74 -19.12
C ALA A 219 13.25 -51.86 -19.88
N LEU A 220 12.08 -52.45 -20.22
CA LEU A 220 10.95 -51.69 -20.77
C LEU A 220 10.22 -50.99 -19.63
N ALA A 221 9.81 -49.72 -19.82
CA ALA A 221 9.10 -48.95 -18.81
C ALA A 221 7.76 -49.61 -18.40
N ALA A 222 7.13 -50.38 -19.28
CA ALA A 222 5.89 -51.09 -19.01
C ALA A 222 6.04 -52.24 -17.99
N ASP A 223 7.28 -52.75 -17.78
CA ASP A 223 7.54 -53.86 -16.85
C ASP A 223 7.82 -53.34 -15.40
N LEU A 224 7.88 -51.99 -15.23
CA LEU A 224 8.19 -51.34 -13.95
C LEU A 224 7.04 -50.50 -13.41
N ALA A 225 5.92 -50.38 -14.13
CA ALA A 225 4.76 -49.57 -13.76
C ALA A 225 3.78 -50.31 -12.86
#